data_055b4f375e5f0680b6063efe17b5993b
#
_entry.id   055b4f375e5f0680b6063efe17b5993b
#
_cell.length_a   1.000
_cell.length_b   1.000
_cell.length_c   1.000
_cell.angle_alpha   90.00
_cell.angle_beta   90.00
_cell.angle_gamma   90.00
#
_symmetry.space_group_name_H-M   'P 1'
#
loop_
_entity.id
_entity.type
_entity.pdbx_description
1 polymer ?
#
loop_
_entity_poly.entity_id
_entity_poly.type
_entity_poly.pdbx_seq_one_letter_code
_entity_poly.pdbx_strand_id
1 'polypeptide(L)'
;AAVAREAIRKIGYVYPGDGFDADTVEIQCRIHTQSADIALGTNDEVGGAGDQGMMFGGACTQTPELMPLPAALSRALCSRLTQCVHETDLLRPDGKTQVTVEFDEQGNVVGIDTVVVSIMHRADFSIEALRKYVRENVIAPVLERYGFRIADVAHIHINPTGNFVIGGPNGCLLYTSPSPRDRTRS
;
A
#
# COMPACT_ATOMS: atom_id res chain seq x y z
N ALA A 1 20.41 12.49 -1.07
CA ALA A 1 20.00 12.02 -2.40
C ALA A 1 20.20 10.50 -2.56
N ALA A 2 21.39 9.93 -2.27
CA ALA A 2 21.66 8.51 -2.48
C ALA A 2 20.70 7.57 -1.73
N VAL A 3 20.47 7.82 -0.45
CA VAL A 3 19.52 7.03 0.38
C VAL A 3 18.09 7.07 -0.19
N ALA A 4 17.65 8.24 -0.69
CA ALA A 4 16.34 8.37 -1.28
C ALA A 4 16.22 7.56 -2.58
N ARG A 5 17.24 7.60 -3.46
CA ARG A 5 17.26 6.76 -4.68
C ARG A 5 17.20 5.28 -4.35
N GLU A 6 17.98 4.86 -3.35
CA GLU A 6 17.99 3.47 -2.93
C GLU A 6 16.62 3.02 -2.38
N ALA A 7 15.94 3.87 -1.62
CA ALA A 7 14.58 3.61 -1.14
C ALA A 7 13.58 3.47 -2.30
N ILE A 8 13.64 4.38 -3.29
CA ILE A 8 12.80 4.33 -4.50
C ILE A 8 13.03 3.03 -5.28
N ARG A 9 14.31 2.63 -5.43
CA ARG A 9 14.69 1.38 -6.10
C ARG A 9 14.16 0.15 -5.36
N LYS A 10 14.28 0.12 -4.03
CA LYS A 10 13.77 -0.97 -3.19
C LYS A 10 12.25 -1.12 -3.24
N ILE A 11 11.52 -0.03 -3.47
CA ILE A 11 10.07 -0.09 -3.68
C ILE A 11 9.71 -0.76 -5.01
N GLY A 12 10.61 -0.69 -6.01
CA GLY A 12 10.42 -1.31 -7.32
C GLY A 12 10.25 -0.32 -8.49
N TYR A 13 10.49 0.98 -8.28
CA TYR A 13 10.52 1.97 -9.36
C TYR A 13 11.88 1.93 -10.08
N VAL A 14 12.04 0.94 -10.95
CA VAL A 14 13.30 0.62 -11.63
C VAL A 14 13.21 0.56 -13.16
N TYR A 15 12.02 0.82 -13.71
CA TYR A 15 11.79 0.70 -15.15
C TYR A 15 11.83 2.08 -15.82
N PRO A 16 12.87 2.35 -16.66
CA PRO A 16 12.91 3.56 -17.48
C PRO A 16 11.69 3.62 -18.41
N GLY A 17 11.04 4.77 -18.46
CA GLY A 17 9.88 4.96 -19.34
C GLY A 17 8.52 4.84 -18.63
N ASP A 18 8.46 4.34 -17.42
CA ASP A 18 7.23 4.37 -16.60
C ASP A 18 6.94 5.77 -16.02
N GLY A 19 7.77 6.77 -16.37
CA GLY A 19 7.61 8.18 -16.00
C GLY A 19 8.15 8.56 -14.63
N PHE A 20 8.46 7.61 -13.77
CA PHE A 20 9.12 7.79 -12.48
C PHE A 20 10.00 6.58 -12.19
N ASP A 21 11.29 6.80 -12.04
CA ASP A 21 12.24 5.74 -11.69
C ASP A 21 13.39 6.28 -10.80
N ALA A 22 14.07 5.36 -10.11
CA ALA A 22 15.10 5.68 -9.14
C ALA A 22 16.33 6.37 -9.75
N ASP A 23 16.64 6.13 -11.02
CA ASP A 23 17.87 6.61 -11.66
C ASP A 23 17.71 8.01 -12.24
N THR A 24 16.53 8.32 -12.80
CA THR A 24 16.28 9.60 -13.49
C THR A 24 15.58 10.65 -12.64
N VAL A 25 14.90 10.26 -11.52
CA VAL A 25 14.17 11.20 -10.69
C VAL A 25 15.07 12.33 -10.16
N GLU A 26 14.61 13.58 -10.27
CA GLU A 26 15.26 14.72 -9.64
C GLU A 26 15.00 14.70 -8.13
N ILE A 27 16.07 14.86 -7.33
CA ILE A 27 15.98 14.89 -5.87
C ILE A 27 16.50 16.23 -5.35
N GLN A 28 15.60 17.06 -4.86
CA GLN A 28 15.93 18.31 -4.16
C GLN A 28 15.96 18.07 -2.66
N CYS A 29 17.12 18.28 -2.03
CA CYS A 29 17.30 18.12 -0.59
C CYS A 29 17.27 19.50 0.09
N ARG A 30 16.32 19.72 0.98
CA ARG A 30 16.18 20.95 1.78
C ARG A 30 16.32 20.68 3.28
N ILE A 31 17.05 19.62 3.64
CA ILE A 31 17.36 19.29 5.04
C ILE A 31 18.44 20.25 5.52
N HIS A 32 18.20 20.89 6.64
CA HIS A 32 19.13 21.79 7.33
C HIS A 32 19.24 21.42 8.80
N THR A 33 20.25 21.97 9.47
CA THR A 33 20.49 21.72 10.89
C THR A 33 19.31 22.25 11.73
N GLN A 34 18.90 21.49 12.71
CA GLN A 34 17.88 21.86 13.68
C GLN A 34 18.32 23.07 14.52
N SER A 35 17.36 23.85 15.00
CA SER A 35 17.60 24.91 15.98
C SER A 35 18.35 24.36 17.21
N ALA A 36 19.37 25.10 17.66
CA ALA A 36 20.14 24.73 18.84
C ALA A 36 19.26 24.62 20.10
N ASP A 37 18.28 25.50 20.25
CA ASP A 37 17.38 25.50 21.40
C ASP A 37 16.49 24.25 21.45
N ILE A 38 15.99 23.80 20.30
CA ILE A 38 15.23 22.55 20.20
C ILE A 38 16.12 21.34 20.42
N ALA A 39 17.35 21.36 19.90
CA ALA A 39 18.30 20.26 20.04
C ALA A 39 18.68 19.96 21.51
N LEU A 40 18.66 20.95 22.39
CA LEU A 40 18.93 20.79 23.83
C LEU A 40 17.95 19.78 24.50
N GLY A 41 16.73 19.66 24.01
CA GLY A 41 15.70 18.78 24.57
C GLY A 41 15.46 17.47 23.79
N THR A 42 16.09 17.32 22.60
CA THR A 42 15.73 16.23 21.67
C THR A 42 16.91 15.44 21.15
N ASN A 43 18.13 15.65 21.68
CA ASN A 43 19.30 14.87 21.30
C ASN A 43 19.24 13.44 21.87
N ASP A 44 20.09 12.55 21.38
CA ASP A 44 20.13 11.14 21.78
C ASP A 44 20.43 10.94 23.27
N GLU A 45 21.11 11.90 23.91
CA GLU A 45 21.48 11.86 25.33
C GLU A 45 20.27 12.17 26.24
N VAL A 46 19.42 13.13 25.83
CA VAL A 46 18.23 13.55 26.59
C VAL A 46 17.01 12.69 26.25
N GLY A 47 16.89 12.22 25.01
CA GLY A 47 15.81 11.35 24.56
C GLY A 47 14.43 11.98 24.58
N GLY A 48 14.34 13.32 24.59
CA GLY A 48 13.08 14.05 24.59
C GLY A 48 12.42 14.13 23.20
N ALA A 49 11.12 14.40 23.18
CA ALA A 49 10.36 14.63 21.96
C ALA A 49 10.37 16.12 21.59
N GLY A 50 10.46 16.39 20.28
CA GLY A 50 10.44 17.77 19.75
C GLY A 50 9.06 18.42 19.73
N ASP A 51 8.01 17.67 20.01
CA ASP A 51 6.64 18.15 20.07
C ASP A 51 5.78 17.29 21.00
N GLN A 52 4.60 17.78 21.33
CA GLN A 52 3.58 17.02 22.07
C GLN A 52 2.99 15.93 21.18
N GLY A 53 2.57 14.81 21.78
CA GLY A 53 1.92 13.72 21.06
C GLY A 53 0.98 12.93 21.95
N MET A 54 -0.07 12.38 21.33
CA MET A 54 -0.95 11.40 21.94
C MET A 54 -1.06 10.21 21.02
N MET A 55 -0.83 9.00 21.55
CA MET A 55 -0.86 7.75 20.83
C MET A 55 -2.02 6.89 21.31
N PHE A 56 -2.67 6.22 20.35
CA PHE A 56 -3.67 5.21 20.61
C PHE A 56 -3.15 3.86 20.16
N GLY A 57 -3.44 2.82 20.93
CA GLY A 57 -3.09 1.45 20.58
C GLY A 57 -4.26 0.52 20.83
N GLY A 58 -4.30 -0.58 20.08
CA GLY A 58 -5.29 -1.63 20.27
C GLY A 58 -4.77 -2.96 19.75
N ALA A 59 -5.25 -4.04 20.34
CA ALA A 59 -4.97 -5.39 19.91
C ALA A 59 -6.22 -6.26 20.12
N CYS A 60 -6.34 -7.34 19.34
CA CYS A 60 -7.39 -8.34 19.50
C CYS A 60 -6.82 -9.74 19.19
N THR A 61 -7.58 -10.78 19.50
CA THR A 61 -7.15 -12.18 19.34
C THR A 61 -7.66 -12.83 18.06
N GLN A 62 -8.13 -12.04 17.09
CA GLN A 62 -8.68 -12.59 15.84
C GLN A 62 -7.63 -13.21 14.93
N THR A 63 -6.38 -12.74 15.01
CA THR A 63 -5.27 -13.24 14.22
C THR A 63 -4.01 -13.41 15.06
N PRO A 64 -3.04 -14.24 14.62
CA PRO A 64 -1.74 -14.37 15.31
C PRO A 64 -0.97 -13.05 15.41
N GLU A 65 -1.22 -12.11 14.53
CA GLU A 65 -0.62 -10.77 14.55
C GLU A 65 -1.28 -9.84 15.58
N LEU A 66 -2.26 -10.32 16.35
CA LEU A 66 -3.06 -9.55 17.31
C LEU A 66 -3.81 -8.38 16.68
N MET A 67 -4.18 -8.51 15.42
CA MET A 67 -4.88 -7.51 14.64
C MET A 67 -6.28 -8.00 14.25
N PRO A 68 -7.24 -7.08 14.02
CA PRO A 68 -8.52 -7.44 13.40
C PRO A 68 -8.30 -8.15 12.06
N LEU A 69 -9.06 -9.21 11.80
CA LEU A 69 -8.90 -10.03 10.60
C LEU A 69 -8.91 -9.24 9.28
N PRO A 70 -9.81 -8.27 9.04
CA PRO A 70 -9.80 -7.50 7.79
C PRO A 70 -8.52 -6.67 7.63
N ALA A 71 -7.97 -6.14 8.73
CA ALA A 71 -6.71 -5.40 8.71
C ALA A 71 -5.51 -6.32 8.45
N ALA A 72 -5.45 -7.50 9.10
CA ALA A 72 -4.39 -8.47 8.89
C ALA A 72 -4.40 -8.99 7.45
N LEU A 73 -5.57 -9.39 6.92
CA LEU A 73 -5.72 -9.87 5.54
C LEU A 73 -5.35 -8.81 4.51
N SER A 74 -5.85 -7.57 4.64
CA SER A 74 -5.53 -6.52 3.68
C SER A 74 -4.03 -6.21 3.66
N ARG A 75 -3.36 -6.16 4.81
CA ARG A 75 -1.90 -5.98 4.89
C ARG A 75 -1.14 -7.17 4.29
N ALA A 76 -1.58 -8.41 4.56
CA ALA A 76 -0.95 -9.61 3.99
C ALA A 76 -1.08 -9.65 2.47
N LEU A 77 -2.25 -9.28 1.92
CA LEU A 77 -2.46 -9.13 0.48
C LEU A 77 -1.53 -8.08 -0.13
N CYS A 78 -1.42 -6.91 0.50
CA CYS A 78 -0.56 -5.83 0.04
C CYS A 78 0.93 -6.24 0.08
N SER A 79 1.36 -6.93 1.14
CA SER A 79 2.71 -7.49 1.25
C SER A 79 2.99 -8.52 0.15
N ARG A 80 2.04 -9.41 -0.14
CA ARG A 80 2.20 -10.39 -1.23
C ARG A 80 2.23 -9.72 -2.60
N LEU A 81 1.43 -8.67 -2.84
CA LEU A 81 1.52 -7.86 -4.06
C LEU A 81 2.92 -7.28 -4.25
N THR A 82 3.51 -6.71 -3.19
CA THR A 82 4.88 -6.16 -3.22
C THR A 82 5.90 -7.24 -3.60
N GLN A 83 5.78 -8.44 -3.04
CA GLN A 83 6.63 -9.57 -3.45
C GLN A 83 6.48 -9.89 -4.93
N CYS A 84 5.23 -9.98 -5.42
CA CYS A 84 4.95 -10.24 -6.83
C CYS A 84 5.51 -9.15 -7.76
N VAL A 85 5.52 -7.88 -7.35
CA VAL A 85 6.18 -6.80 -8.11
C VAL A 85 7.68 -7.07 -8.30
N HIS A 86 8.35 -7.67 -7.32
CA HIS A 86 9.76 -8.04 -7.42
C HIS A 86 10.00 -9.38 -8.13
N GLU A 87 8.99 -10.26 -8.18
CA GLU A 87 9.08 -11.57 -8.83
C GLU A 87 8.80 -11.52 -10.34
N THR A 88 8.14 -10.46 -10.83
CA THR A 88 7.77 -10.32 -12.25
C THR A 88 7.91 -8.88 -12.75
N ASP A 89 8.21 -8.72 -14.03
CA ASP A 89 8.23 -7.43 -14.71
C ASP A 89 6.84 -6.96 -15.21
N LEU A 90 5.80 -7.75 -14.96
CA LEU A 90 4.43 -7.47 -15.41
C LEU A 90 3.67 -6.50 -14.51
N LEU A 91 4.02 -6.48 -13.21
CA LEU A 91 3.41 -5.62 -12.20
C LEU A 91 4.28 -4.40 -11.92
N ARG A 92 3.65 -3.36 -11.33
CA ARG A 92 4.29 -2.09 -10.97
C ARG A 92 3.98 -1.73 -9.52
N PRO A 93 4.84 -0.94 -8.85
CA PRO A 93 4.79 -0.73 -7.40
C PRO A 93 3.73 0.31 -6.98
N ASP A 94 2.51 0.19 -7.46
CA ASP A 94 1.36 0.94 -6.95
C ASP A 94 0.16 0.00 -6.86
N GLY A 95 -0.30 -0.25 -5.65
CA GLY A 95 -1.40 -1.16 -5.42
C GLY A 95 -2.13 -0.87 -4.11
N LYS A 96 -3.36 -1.33 -4.06
CA LYS A 96 -4.21 -1.25 -2.87
C LYS A 96 -5.01 -2.52 -2.71
N THR A 97 -5.33 -2.82 -1.45
CA THR A 97 -6.15 -3.97 -1.08
C THR A 97 -7.19 -3.56 -0.06
N GLN A 98 -8.36 -4.17 -0.15
CA GLN A 98 -9.44 -4.01 0.80
C GLN A 98 -10.07 -5.37 1.05
N VAL A 99 -10.46 -5.64 2.30
CA VAL A 99 -11.16 -6.86 2.70
C VAL A 99 -12.36 -6.48 3.55
N THR A 100 -13.53 -7.02 3.21
CA THR A 100 -14.76 -6.94 4.00
C THR A 100 -15.01 -8.30 4.63
N VAL A 101 -15.18 -8.31 5.94
CA VAL A 101 -15.41 -9.52 6.75
C VAL A 101 -16.79 -9.42 7.38
N GLU A 102 -17.52 -10.52 7.37
CA GLU A 102 -18.80 -10.64 8.05
C GLU A 102 -18.61 -11.11 9.49
N PHE A 103 -19.33 -10.49 10.40
CA PHE A 103 -19.34 -10.82 11.82
C PHE A 103 -20.77 -11.17 12.26
N ASP A 104 -20.88 -12.11 13.20
CA ASP A 104 -22.14 -12.38 13.91
C ASP A 104 -22.41 -11.30 14.99
N GLU A 105 -23.59 -11.42 15.64
CA GLU A 105 -23.98 -10.51 16.72
C GLU A 105 -23.04 -10.56 17.95
N GLN A 106 -22.28 -11.64 18.08
CA GLN A 106 -21.31 -11.84 19.16
C GLN A 106 -19.90 -11.32 18.78
N GLY A 107 -19.71 -10.85 17.55
CA GLY A 107 -18.43 -10.35 17.04
C GLY A 107 -17.47 -11.44 16.54
N ASN A 108 -17.95 -12.67 16.32
CA ASN A 108 -17.15 -13.73 15.70
C ASN A 108 -17.17 -13.61 14.18
N VAL A 109 -16.09 -13.98 13.57
CA VAL A 109 -15.97 -14.01 12.09
C VAL A 109 -16.85 -15.11 11.52
N VAL A 110 -17.77 -14.73 10.64
CA VAL A 110 -18.64 -15.66 9.88
C VAL A 110 -17.99 -16.02 8.55
N GLY A 111 -17.44 -15.05 7.85
CA GLY A 111 -16.84 -15.27 6.54
C GLY A 111 -16.19 -14.01 5.95
N ILE A 112 -15.66 -14.14 4.73
CA ILE A 112 -15.13 -13.04 3.95
C ILE A 112 -16.14 -12.71 2.84
N ASP A 113 -16.76 -11.55 2.93
CA ASP A 113 -17.71 -11.09 1.92
C ASP A 113 -16.98 -10.64 0.65
N THR A 114 -16.09 -9.66 0.78
CA THR A 114 -15.47 -9.02 -0.39
C THR A 114 -13.96 -8.87 -0.25
N VAL A 115 -13.23 -9.18 -1.32
CA VAL A 115 -11.82 -8.87 -1.50
C VAL A 115 -11.66 -7.98 -2.72
N VAL A 116 -11.10 -6.78 -2.55
CA VAL A 116 -10.75 -5.87 -3.64
C VAL A 116 -9.25 -5.74 -3.72
N VAL A 117 -8.69 -5.93 -4.92
CA VAL A 117 -7.28 -5.72 -5.23
C VAL A 117 -7.17 -4.82 -6.44
N SER A 118 -6.39 -3.74 -6.33
CA SER A 118 -5.99 -2.94 -7.49
C SER A 118 -4.48 -2.89 -7.53
N ILE A 119 -3.90 -3.13 -8.71
CA ILE A 119 -2.44 -3.16 -8.91
C ILE A 119 -2.09 -2.54 -10.26
N MET A 120 -1.12 -1.66 -10.26
CA MET A 120 -0.53 -1.10 -11.48
C MET A 120 0.20 -2.19 -12.26
N HIS A 121 0.05 -2.19 -13.58
CA HIS A 121 0.63 -3.20 -14.46
C HIS A 121 1.12 -2.61 -15.79
N ARG A 122 1.94 -3.36 -16.51
CA ARG A 122 2.38 -3.02 -17.87
C ARG A 122 1.19 -2.92 -18.82
N ALA A 123 1.27 -2.00 -19.77
CA ALA A 123 0.19 -1.74 -20.75
C ALA A 123 -0.12 -2.95 -21.65
N ASP A 124 0.87 -3.80 -21.92
CA ASP A 124 0.75 -5.01 -22.74
C ASP A 124 0.31 -6.25 -21.96
N PHE A 125 0.12 -6.14 -20.64
CA PHE A 125 -0.41 -7.24 -19.81
C PHE A 125 -1.93 -7.16 -19.77
N SER A 126 -2.62 -8.13 -20.40
CA SER A 126 -4.07 -8.10 -20.53
C SER A 126 -4.76 -8.18 -19.16
N ILE A 127 -5.91 -7.52 -19.06
CA ILE A 127 -6.67 -7.48 -17.79
C ILE A 127 -7.14 -8.88 -17.34
N GLU A 128 -7.44 -9.77 -18.27
CA GLU A 128 -7.85 -11.14 -17.99
C GLU A 128 -6.69 -11.95 -17.40
N ALA A 129 -5.50 -11.83 -18.01
CA ALA A 129 -4.29 -12.49 -17.52
C ALA A 129 -3.88 -11.93 -16.15
N LEU A 130 -3.99 -10.61 -15.95
CA LEU A 130 -3.75 -9.96 -14.67
C LEU A 130 -4.69 -10.49 -13.59
N ARG A 131 -6.00 -10.56 -13.86
CA ARG A 131 -7.00 -11.06 -12.91
C ARG A 131 -6.72 -12.50 -12.51
N LYS A 132 -6.37 -13.36 -13.48
CA LYS A 132 -5.98 -14.73 -13.21
C LYS A 132 -4.72 -14.78 -12.34
N TYR A 133 -3.68 -14.04 -12.71
CA TYR A 133 -2.41 -13.99 -11.97
C TYR A 133 -2.61 -13.56 -10.52
N VAL A 134 -3.33 -12.47 -10.27
CA VAL A 134 -3.57 -11.94 -8.92
C VAL A 134 -4.41 -12.91 -8.09
N ARG A 135 -5.41 -13.55 -8.70
CA ARG A 135 -6.24 -14.55 -8.03
C ARG A 135 -5.39 -15.73 -7.53
N GLU A 136 -4.52 -16.27 -8.39
CA GLU A 136 -3.75 -17.49 -8.13
C GLU A 136 -2.50 -17.23 -7.28
N ASN A 137 -1.81 -16.10 -7.49
CA ASN A 137 -0.51 -15.84 -6.88
C ASN A 137 -0.55 -14.88 -5.68
N VAL A 138 -1.67 -14.17 -5.51
CA VAL A 138 -1.81 -13.19 -4.41
C VAL A 138 -2.96 -13.59 -3.47
N ILE A 139 -4.20 -13.70 -3.99
CA ILE A 139 -5.37 -13.86 -3.14
C ILE A 139 -5.42 -15.26 -2.53
N ALA A 140 -5.33 -16.32 -3.35
CA ALA A 140 -5.45 -17.69 -2.88
C ALA A 140 -4.43 -18.03 -1.78
N PRO A 141 -3.11 -17.84 -1.96
CA PRO A 141 -2.13 -18.22 -0.95
C PRO A 141 -2.23 -17.39 0.33
N VAL A 142 -2.68 -16.14 0.25
CA VAL A 142 -2.90 -15.32 1.45
C VAL A 142 -4.11 -15.81 2.22
N LEU A 143 -5.23 -16.07 1.56
CA LEU A 143 -6.43 -16.58 2.23
C LEU A 143 -6.18 -17.94 2.90
N GLU A 144 -5.50 -18.85 2.21
CA GLU A 144 -5.13 -20.18 2.74
C GLU A 144 -4.30 -20.09 4.02
N ARG A 145 -3.37 -19.13 4.10
CA ARG A 145 -2.57 -18.87 5.31
C ARG A 145 -3.43 -18.55 6.54
N TYR A 146 -4.58 -17.91 6.33
CA TYR A 146 -5.53 -17.55 7.40
C TYR A 146 -6.68 -18.57 7.54
N GLY A 147 -6.61 -19.71 6.83
CA GLY A 147 -7.59 -20.79 6.95
C GLY A 147 -8.85 -20.63 6.08
N PHE A 148 -8.84 -19.69 5.12
CA PHE A 148 -9.94 -19.47 4.18
C PHE A 148 -9.60 -20.00 2.80
N ARG A 149 -10.61 -20.45 2.06
CA ARG A 149 -10.47 -20.83 0.65
C ARG A 149 -10.99 -19.70 -0.23
N ILE A 150 -10.38 -19.51 -1.36
CA ILE A 150 -10.81 -18.47 -2.33
C ILE A 150 -12.26 -18.72 -2.83
N ALA A 151 -12.72 -19.97 -2.81
CA ALA A 151 -14.07 -20.34 -3.20
C ALA A 151 -15.14 -19.89 -2.18
N ASP A 152 -14.75 -19.62 -0.96
CA ASP A 152 -15.64 -19.22 0.14
C ASP A 152 -15.83 -17.69 0.21
N VAL A 153 -15.12 -16.92 -0.65
CA VAL A 153 -15.26 -15.46 -0.75
C VAL A 153 -16.40 -15.12 -1.70
N ALA A 154 -17.40 -14.36 -1.24
CA ALA A 154 -18.58 -14.05 -2.04
C ALA A 154 -18.24 -13.17 -3.26
N HIS A 155 -17.40 -12.15 -3.08
CA HIS A 155 -17.05 -11.20 -4.13
C HIS A 155 -15.54 -10.96 -4.22
N ILE A 156 -14.96 -11.10 -5.42
CA ILE A 156 -13.56 -10.78 -5.69
C ILE A 156 -13.47 -9.80 -6.84
N HIS A 157 -12.95 -8.61 -6.57
CA HIS A 157 -12.76 -7.55 -7.54
C HIS A 157 -11.26 -7.28 -7.74
N ILE A 158 -10.78 -7.51 -8.96
CA ILE A 158 -9.38 -7.25 -9.34
C ILE A 158 -9.39 -6.23 -10.46
N ASN A 159 -8.76 -5.08 -10.22
CA ASN A 159 -8.79 -3.92 -11.12
C ASN A 159 -10.22 -3.70 -11.67
N PRO A 160 -11.20 -3.37 -10.81
CA PRO A 160 -12.61 -3.32 -11.22
C PRO A 160 -12.88 -2.24 -12.28
N THR A 161 -12.08 -1.18 -12.30
CA THR A 161 -12.17 -0.10 -13.29
C THR A 161 -11.48 -0.42 -14.62
N GLY A 162 -10.84 -1.58 -14.73
CA GLY A 162 -10.09 -2.00 -15.92
C GLY A 162 -8.60 -1.74 -15.80
N ASN A 163 -7.98 -1.23 -16.86
CA ASN A 163 -6.53 -1.02 -16.92
C ASN A 163 -6.04 0.01 -15.90
N PHE A 164 -4.95 -0.34 -15.20
CA PHE A 164 -4.26 0.53 -14.27
C PHE A 164 -2.78 0.58 -14.67
N VAL A 165 -2.46 1.43 -15.64
CA VAL A 165 -1.12 1.54 -16.25
C VAL A 165 -0.36 2.77 -15.73
N ILE A 166 -1.06 3.84 -15.35
CA ILE A 166 -0.47 5.05 -14.79
C ILE A 166 -0.79 5.10 -13.30
N GLY A 167 0.23 5.08 -12.46
CA GLY A 167 0.10 5.09 -11.01
C GLY A 167 1.33 5.69 -10.33
N GLY A 168 1.47 5.46 -9.02
CA GLY A 168 2.54 6.00 -8.22
C GLY A 168 2.56 7.53 -8.23
N PRO A 169 3.74 8.17 -8.21
CA PRO A 169 3.85 9.63 -8.22
C PRO A 169 3.21 10.29 -9.44
N ASN A 170 3.21 9.63 -10.60
CA ASN A 170 2.61 10.16 -11.83
C ASN A 170 1.08 10.12 -11.83
N GLY A 171 0.48 9.18 -11.08
CA GLY A 171 -0.97 9.07 -10.90
C GLY A 171 -1.48 9.81 -9.66
N CYS A 172 -0.65 10.62 -9.01
CA CYS A 172 -0.99 11.23 -7.73
C CYS A 172 -2.00 12.38 -7.88
N LEU A 173 -3.23 12.13 -7.47
CA LEU A 173 -4.31 13.12 -7.51
C LEU A 173 -4.05 14.35 -6.62
N LEU A 174 -3.17 14.25 -5.63
CA LEU A 174 -2.83 15.38 -4.76
C LEU A 174 -2.07 16.49 -5.51
N TYR A 175 -1.33 16.14 -6.57
CA TYR A 175 -0.62 17.11 -7.41
C TYR A 175 -1.48 17.65 -8.55
N THR A 176 -2.48 16.90 -8.99
CA THR A 176 -3.33 17.23 -10.13
C THR A 176 -4.72 17.69 -9.74
N SER A 177 -5.15 17.44 -8.49
CA SER A 177 -6.44 17.88 -7.99
C SER A 177 -6.37 19.36 -7.56
N PRO A 178 -7.35 20.20 -7.93
CA PRO A 178 -7.40 21.56 -7.45
C PRO A 178 -7.48 21.56 -5.93
N SER A 179 -6.69 22.44 -5.29
CA SER A 179 -6.74 22.66 -3.86
C SER A 179 -8.18 23.00 -3.42
N PRO A 180 -8.62 22.60 -2.21
CA PRO A 180 -9.90 23.05 -1.67
C PRO A 180 -10.09 24.57 -1.69
N ARG A 181 -8.98 25.34 -1.68
CA ARG A 181 -9.00 26.80 -1.82
C ARG A 181 -9.35 27.26 -3.24
N ASP A 182 -9.08 26.46 -4.26
CA ASP A 182 -9.36 26.82 -5.65
C ASP A 182 -10.82 26.55 -6.02
N ARG A 183 -11.52 25.68 -5.29
CA ARG A 183 -12.96 25.41 -5.46
C ARG A 183 -13.87 26.56 -4.96
N THR A 184 -13.35 27.45 -4.15
CA THR A 184 -14.10 28.60 -3.61
C THR A 184 -13.96 29.86 -4.44
N ARG A 185 -13.24 29.82 -5.57
CA ARG A 185 -13.00 30.96 -6.48
C ARG A 185 -13.77 30.88 -7.81
N SER A 186 -14.67 29.92 -7.97
CA SER A 186 -15.55 29.82 -9.14
C SER A 186 -16.95 30.28 -8.82
#